data_8a0f6b97deb10780b0e04373f0e61aca
#
_entry.id   8a0f6b97deb10780b0e04373f0e61aca
#
_cell.length_a   1.000
_cell.length_b   1.000
_cell.length_c   1.000
_cell.angle_alpha   90.00
_cell.angle_beta   90.00
_cell.angle_gamma   90.00
#
_symmetry.space_group_name_H-M   'P 1'
#
loop_
_entity.id
_entity.type
_entity.pdbx_description
1 polymer ?
#
loop_
_entity_poly.entity_id
_entity_poly.type
_entity_poly.pdbx_seq_one_letter_code
_entity_poly.pdbx_strand_id
1 'polypeptide(L)'
;MYKPLPDWVTIKESPIEGLGLFATENIPANIIIGKIHVPNEKEENGYFRTPLGGFGNHSDDPNCTKLLMEDGSWWITTNQEIMAGEEICWSYTLYKISK
;
A
#
# COMPACT_ATOMS: atom_id res chain seq x y z
N MET A 1 3.92 19.49 9.41
CA MET A 1 3.58 18.36 10.28
C MET A 1 3.66 17.03 9.54
N TYR A 2 4.26 16.06 10.16
CA TYR A 2 4.39 14.74 9.56
C TYR A 2 3.04 14.03 9.55
N LYS A 3 2.67 13.49 8.40
CA LYS A 3 1.44 12.72 8.29
C LYS A 3 1.79 11.34 7.77
N PRO A 4 1.67 10.31 8.58
CA PRO A 4 2.04 8.96 8.17
C PRO A 4 1.11 8.37 7.09
N LEU A 5 -0.10 8.91 6.96
CA LEU A 5 -1.04 8.47 5.93
C LEU A 5 -1.56 9.68 5.16
N PRO A 6 -1.91 9.49 3.89
CA PRO A 6 -2.57 10.57 3.14
C PRO A 6 -3.91 10.92 3.78
N ASP A 7 -4.42 12.12 3.52
CA ASP A 7 -5.69 12.57 4.10
C ASP A 7 -6.87 11.70 3.70
N TRP A 8 -6.78 11.00 2.58
CA TRP A 8 -7.88 10.19 2.05
C TRP A 8 -7.76 8.71 2.38
N VAL A 9 -6.92 8.38 3.34
CA VAL A 9 -6.72 7.01 3.79
C VAL A 9 -6.82 6.97 5.32
N THR A 10 -7.50 5.98 5.85
CA THR A 10 -7.62 5.79 7.28
C THR A 10 -7.45 4.32 7.64
N ILE A 11 -7.30 4.01 8.92
CA ILE A 11 -7.13 2.65 9.41
C ILE A 11 -8.41 2.25 10.13
N LYS A 12 -8.94 1.07 9.80
CA LYS A 12 -10.13 0.54 10.44
C LYS A 12 -10.00 -0.98 10.51
N GLU A 13 -10.90 -1.62 11.25
CA GLU A 13 -10.94 -3.06 11.30
C GLU A 13 -11.25 -3.61 9.92
N SER A 14 -10.54 -4.65 9.53
CA SER A 14 -10.65 -5.22 8.21
C SER A 14 -11.32 -6.58 8.24
N PRO A 15 -12.18 -6.90 7.28
CA PRO A 15 -12.74 -8.24 7.18
C PRO A 15 -11.68 -9.24 6.71
N ILE A 16 -10.55 -8.77 6.17
CA ILE A 16 -9.49 -9.66 5.74
C ILE A 16 -8.67 -10.11 6.94
N GLU A 17 -8.15 -9.16 7.68
CA GLU A 17 -7.36 -9.49 8.86
C GLU A 17 -7.09 -8.24 9.67
N GLY A 18 -7.30 -8.31 10.98
CA GLY A 18 -6.94 -7.24 11.91
C GLY A 18 -7.39 -5.87 11.47
N LEU A 19 -6.41 -4.96 11.36
CA LEU A 19 -6.66 -3.61 10.87
C LEU A 19 -6.24 -3.52 9.42
N GLY A 20 -6.86 -2.62 8.69
CA GLY A 20 -6.53 -2.40 7.29
C GLY A 20 -6.62 -0.93 6.93
N LEU A 21 -6.26 -0.61 5.69
CA LEU A 21 -6.32 0.74 5.16
C LEU A 21 -7.62 0.88 4.38
N PHE A 22 -8.31 1.99 4.59
CA PHE A 22 -9.58 2.23 3.90
C PHE A 22 -9.60 3.62 3.31
N ALA A 23 -10.24 3.77 2.15
CA ALA A 23 -10.40 5.07 1.52
C ALA A 23 -11.46 5.88 2.27
N THR A 24 -11.18 7.15 2.55
CA THR A 24 -12.16 8.01 3.18
C THR A 24 -12.96 8.78 2.14
N GLU A 25 -12.51 8.75 0.89
CA GLU A 25 -13.23 9.39 -0.21
C GLU A 25 -12.87 8.61 -1.47
N ASN A 26 -13.55 8.88 -2.57
CA ASN A 26 -13.30 8.16 -3.81
C ASN A 26 -11.92 8.52 -4.34
N ILE A 27 -11.16 7.52 -4.76
CA ILE A 27 -9.82 7.71 -5.29
C ILE A 27 -9.81 7.23 -6.74
N PRO A 28 -9.46 8.08 -7.70
CA PRO A 28 -9.44 7.65 -9.10
C PRO A 28 -8.36 6.60 -9.36
N ALA A 29 -8.45 5.93 -10.50
CA ALA A 29 -7.41 5.00 -10.93
C ALA A 29 -6.12 5.75 -11.25
N ASN A 30 -5.01 5.06 -11.16
CA ASN A 30 -3.69 5.58 -11.53
C ASN A 30 -3.21 6.74 -10.64
N ILE A 31 -3.61 6.70 -9.38
CA ILE A 31 -3.17 7.69 -8.40
C ILE A 31 -2.14 7.03 -7.49
N ILE A 32 -1.00 7.67 -7.30
CA ILE A 32 0.01 7.17 -6.38
C ILE A 32 -0.45 7.50 -4.97
N ILE A 33 -0.67 6.45 -4.16
CA ILE A 33 -1.13 6.63 -2.80
C ILE A 33 0.03 6.98 -1.89
N GLY A 34 1.15 6.28 -2.00
CA GLY A 34 2.29 6.60 -1.17
C GLY A 34 3.31 5.50 -1.11
N LYS A 35 4.32 5.72 -0.30
CA LYS A 35 5.45 4.82 -0.14
C LYS A 35 5.12 3.77 0.92
N ILE A 36 5.33 2.50 0.60
CA ILE A 36 5.03 1.42 1.54
C ILE A 36 6.29 0.80 2.15
N HIS A 37 7.39 0.77 1.41
CA HIS A 37 8.65 0.21 1.92
C HIS A 37 9.82 1.11 1.55
N VAL A 38 10.76 1.25 2.48
CA VAL A 38 11.97 2.05 2.30
C VAL A 38 13.14 1.09 2.38
N PRO A 39 14.09 1.15 1.46
CA PRO A 39 15.24 0.24 1.51
C PRO A 39 16.06 0.46 2.76
N ASN A 40 16.54 -0.62 3.36
CA ASN A 40 17.39 -0.55 4.53
C ASN A 40 18.23 -1.81 4.58
N GLU A 41 19.51 -1.69 4.28
CA GLU A 41 20.38 -2.85 4.24
C GLU A 41 20.59 -3.49 5.59
N LYS A 42 20.22 -2.85 6.67
CA LYS A 42 20.37 -3.45 7.97
C LYS A 42 19.23 -4.37 8.35
N GLU A 43 18.14 -4.31 7.61
CA GLU A 43 16.99 -5.17 7.87
C GLU A 43 17.14 -6.48 7.12
N GLU A 44 16.67 -7.55 7.75
CA GLU A 44 16.79 -8.86 7.19
C GLU A 44 16.24 -9.00 5.78
N ASN A 45 15.12 -8.41 5.51
CA ASN A 45 14.54 -8.49 4.17
C ASN A 45 14.87 -7.28 3.32
N GLY A 46 15.71 -6.37 3.82
CA GLY A 46 16.15 -5.23 3.03
C GLY A 46 15.28 -4.00 3.05
N TYR A 47 14.19 -3.99 3.84
CA TYR A 47 13.25 -2.88 3.85
C TYR A 47 12.67 -2.57 5.21
N PHE A 48 12.33 -1.29 5.43
CA PHE A 48 11.50 -0.89 6.53
C PHE A 48 10.11 -0.71 5.97
N ARG A 49 9.07 -1.00 6.71
CA ARG A 49 7.72 -0.67 6.34
C ARG A 49 7.38 0.72 6.83
N THR A 50 6.69 1.50 5.99
CA THR A 50 6.12 2.77 6.44
C THR A 50 4.81 2.45 7.15
N PRO A 51 4.17 3.41 7.84
CA PRO A 51 2.84 3.16 8.40
C PRO A 51 1.84 2.71 7.33
N LEU A 52 1.92 3.28 6.13
CA LEU A 52 1.05 2.86 5.03
C LEU A 52 1.32 1.39 4.70
N GLY A 53 2.58 0.99 4.59
CA GLY A 53 2.93 -0.38 4.27
C GLY A 53 2.62 -1.36 5.38
N GLY A 54 2.60 -0.88 6.63
CA GLY A 54 2.39 -1.75 7.77
C GLY A 54 0.95 -2.17 7.99
N PHE A 55 -0.01 -1.39 7.49
CA PHE A 55 -1.42 -1.67 7.72
C PHE A 55 -2.18 -2.17 6.49
N GLY A 56 -1.55 -2.22 5.32
CA GLY A 56 -2.24 -2.71 4.13
C GLY A 56 -2.32 -4.23 4.16
N ASN A 57 -3.43 -4.78 3.74
CA ASN A 57 -3.64 -6.22 3.69
C ASN A 57 -3.40 -6.76 2.29
N HIS A 58 -3.03 -8.03 2.23
CA HIS A 58 -2.81 -8.72 0.97
C HIS A 58 -4.15 -9.07 0.33
N SER A 59 -4.22 -8.99 -0.98
CA SER A 59 -5.38 -9.49 -1.72
C SER A 59 -4.87 -10.11 -3.01
N ASP A 60 -5.52 -11.17 -3.46
CA ASP A 60 -5.21 -11.80 -4.74
C ASP A 60 -5.92 -11.04 -5.87
N ASP A 61 -6.88 -10.17 -5.51
CA ASP A 61 -7.56 -9.35 -6.50
C ASP A 61 -7.44 -7.90 -6.02
N PRO A 62 -6.23 -7.35 -6.02
CA PRO A 62 -5.99 -6.06 -5.38
C PRO A 62 -6.43 -4.86 -6.21
N ASN A 63 -6.75 -3.75 -5.53
CA ASN A 63 -7.11 -2.52 -6.21
C ASN A 63 -5.92 -1.57 -6.33
N CYS A 64 -4.75 -1.99 -5.86
CA CYS A 64 -3.53 -1.22 -5.99
C CYS A 64 -2.41 -2.10 -6.53
N THR A 65 -1.46 -1.46 -7.19
CA THR A 65 -0.30 -2.12 -7.77
C THR A 65 0.94 -1.53 -7.13
N LYS A 66 1.91 -2.39 -6.81
CA LYS A 66 3.18 -1.92 -6.25
C LYS A 66 4.08 -1.41 -7.36
N LEU A 67 4.82 -0.34 -7.07
CA LEU A 67 5.78 0.25 -7.98
C LEU A 67 7.13 0.32 -7.30
N LEU A 68 8.16 -0.18 -7.97
CA LEU A 68 9.53 -0.08 -7.46
C LEU A 68 10.15 1.14 -8.08
N MET A 69 10.62 2.06 -7.25
CA MET A 69 11.23 3.29 -7.72
C MET A 69 12.74 3.13 -7.86
N GLU A 70 13.38 4.07 -8.53
CA GLU A 70 14.82 4.01 -8.78
C GLU A 70 15.65 3.96 -7.52
N ASP A 71 15.18 4.58 -6.46
CA ASP A 71 15.92 4.59 -5.20
C ASP A 71 15.70 3.30 -4.40
N GLY A 72 14.98 2.34 -4.94
CA GLY A 72 14.73 1.07 -4.28
C GLY A 72 13.50 1.07 -3.38
N SER A 73 12.80 2.19 -3.27
CA SER A 73 11.59 2.23 -2.45
C SER A 73 10.42 1.65 -3.22
N TRP A 74 9.46 1.08 -2.48
CA TRP A 74 8.23 0.55 -3.08
C TRP A 74 7.08 1.48 -2.73
N TRP A 75 6.27 1.76 -3.72
CA TRP A 75 5.10 2.63 -3.59
C TRP A 75 3.89 1.87 -4.08
N ILE A 76 2.68 2.38 -3.83
CA ILE A 76 1.48 1.79 -4.39
C ILE A 76 0.72 2.85 -5.17
N THR A 77 0.10 2.39 -6.25
CA THR A 77 -0.75 3.23 -7.09
C THR A 77 -2.06 2.48 -7.28
N THR A 78 -3.16 3.22 -7.42
CA THR A 78 -4.45 2.57 -7.66
C THR A 78 -4.45 2.02 -9.09
N ASN A 79 -5.01 0.83 -9.27
CA ASN A 79 -5.13 0.26 -10.62
C ASN A 79 -6.59 0.30 -11.08
N GLN A 80 -7.47 0.87 -10.28
CA GLN A 80 -8.87 1.05 -10.60
C GLN A 80 -9.40 2.10 -9.63
N GLU A 81 -10.59 2.62 -9.86
CA GLU A 81 -11.18 3.56 -8.94
C GLU A 81 -11.49 2.85 -7.63
N ILE A 82 -11.21 3.49 -6.50
CA ILE A 82 -11.52 2.95 -5.18
C ILE A 82 -12.56 3.89 -4.58
N MET A 83 -13.68 3.33 -4.17
CA MET A 83 -14.77 4.14 -3.62
C MET A 83 -14.56 4.36 -2.12
N ALA A 84 -15.11 5.45 -1.61
CA ALA A 84 -15.04 5.74 -0.18
C ALA A 84 -15.55 4.53 0.60
N GLY A 85 -14.84 4.14 1.61
CA GLY A 85 -15.21 2.98 2.45
C GLY A 85 -14.61 1.66 1.99
N GLU A 86 -14.01 1.61 0.81
CA GLU A 86 -13.41 0.36 0.34
C GLU A 86 -12.02 0.19 0.91
N GLU A 87 -11.63 -1.05 1.14
CA GLU A 87 -10.30 -1.35 1.67
C GLU A 87 -9.26 -1.25 0.56
N ILE A 88 -8.11 -0.65 0.89
CA ILE A 88 -7.00 -0.50 -0.03
C ILE A 88 -6.08 -1.70 0.16
N CYS A 89 -5.89 -2.49 -0.87
CA CYS A 89 -5.11 -3.72 -0.80
C CYS A 89 -4.17 -3.84 -1.97
N TRP A 90 -3.09 -4.59 -1.76
CA TRP A 90 -2.17 -4.93 -2.84
C TRP A 90 -1.66 -6.34 -2.62
N SER A 91 -1.01 -6.91 -3.65
CA SER A 91 -0.44 -8.23 -3.49
C SER A 91 0.90 -8.12 -2.79
N TYR A 92 1.13 -8.94 -1.78
CA TYR A 92 2.39 -8.92 -1.05
C TYR A 92 3.53 -9.54 -1.86
N THR A 93 3.20 -10.27 -2.93
CA THR A 93 4.23 -10.96 -3.69
C THR A 93 5.10 -9.98 -4.44
N LEU A 94 6.36 -9.95 -4.12
CA LEU A 94 7.28 -9.03 -4.73
C LEU A 94 8.02 -9.60 -5.88
N TYR A 95 8.28 -10.87 -5.83
CA TYR A 95 9.10 -11.43 -6.79
C TYR A 95 8.47 -12.14 -7.89
N LYS A 96 7.34 -12.31 -7.86
CA LYS A 96 6.73 -13.01 -8.84
C LYS A 96 7.06 -12.59 -10.18
N ILE A 97 7.56 -11.61 -10.33
CA ILE A 97 7.86 -11.13 -11.53
C ILE A 97 8.73 -11.93 -12.25
N SER A 98 9.51 -12.30 -11.84
CA SER A 98 10.50 -12.89 -12.49
C SER A 98 10.25 -14.03 -13.17
N LYS A 99 10.06 -14.11 -13.40
CA LYS A 99 10.09 -14.87 -13.98
C LYS A 99 9.91 -14.89 -14.69
#